data_765e95f91ee49d651735d9340462411a
#
_entry.id   765e95f91ee49d651735d9340462411a
#
_cell.length_a   1.000
_cell.length_b   1.000
_cell.length_c   1.000
_cell.angle_alpha   90.00
_cell.angle_beta   90.00
_cell.angle_gamma   90.00
#
_symmetry.space_group_name_H-M   'P 1'
#
loop_
_entity.id
_entity.type
_entity.pdbx_description
1 polymer ?
#
loop_
_entity_poly.entity_id
_entity_poly.type
_entity_poly.pdbx_seq_one_letter_code
_entity_poly.pdbx_strand_id
1 'polypeptide(L)'
;MITTTNINEARKQIQELKKQKKPVIVQAQDTEFNRKILENKDVSVLLSPEFHERKDSIKQRDSGLNEVLCKLAAKNNIKIGINIEEIKKLEKKQKAIILARIMQNIMLCKKAKAQIIFVPAIKKREALSFMQSLGAGTKQASLAYYKK
;
A
#
# COMPACT_ATOMS: atom_id res chain seq x y z
N MET A 1 -4.95 5.77 -12.08
CA MET A 1 -5.26 5.37 -10.68
C MET A 1 -6.76 5.12 -10.57
N ILE A 2 -7.16 4.04 -9.93
CA ILE A 2 -8.56 3.62 -9.74
C ILE A 2 -8.96 3.92 -8.30
N THR A 3 -10.04 4.67 -8.10
CA THR A 3 -10.51 5.14 -6.77
C THR A 3 -11.92 4.66 -6.40
N THR A 4 -12.57 3.90 -7.29
CA THR A 4 -13.93 3.40 -7.05
C THR A 4 -13.98 2.41 -5.88
N THR A 5 -15.08 2.42 -5.14
CA THR A 5 -15.41 1.45 -4.10
C THR A 5 -16.12 0.21 -4.64
N ASN A 6 -16.63 0.29 -5.89
CA ASN A 6 -17.33 -0.81 -6.54
C ASN A 6 -16.35 -1.76 -7.23
N ILE A 7 -16.31 -3.01 -6.78
CA ILE A 7 -15.39 -4.03 -7.31
C ILE A 7 -15.61 -4.34 -8.80
N ASN A 8 -16.84 -4.30 -9.29
CA ASN A 8 -17.14 -4.60 -10.69
C ASN A 8 -16.66 -3.46 -11.60
N GLU A 9 -16.82 -2.23 -11.15
CA GLU A 9 -16.30 -1.05 -11.84
C GLU A 9 -14.76 -1.06 -11.83
N ALA A 10 -14.16 -1.36 -10.68
CA ALA A 10 -12.71 -1.50 -10.58
C ALA A 10 -12.17 -2.53 -11.58
N ARG A 11 -12.82 -3.69 -11.71
CA ARG A 11 -12.42 -4.73 -12.68
C ARG A 11 -12.47 -4.24 -14.13
N LYS A 12 -13.51 -3.48 -14.51
CA LYS A 12 -13.60 -2.90 -15.86
C LYS A 12 -12.43 -1.93 -16.12
N GLN A 13 -12.19 -1.00 -15.18
CA GLN A 13 -11.09 -0.04 -15.30
C GLN A 13 -9.71 -0.72 -15.32
N ILE A 14 -9.51 -1.80 -14.57
CA ILE A 14 -8.27 -2.60 -14.60
C ILE A 14 -8.05 -3.16 -16.01
N GLN A 15 -9.08 -3.76 -16.61
CA GLN A 15 -8.97 -4.31 -17.97
C GLN A 15 -8.67 -3.23 -19.01
N GLU A 16 -9.26 -2.06 -18.91
CA GLU A 16 -9.00 -0.93 -19.82
C GLU A 16 -7.55 -0.44 -19.70
N LEU A 17 -7.05 -0.24 -18.48
CA LEU A 17 -5.67 0.18 -18.24
C LEU A 17 -4.66 -0.89 -18.71
N LYS A 18 -4.99 -2.17 -18.54
CA LYS A 18 -4.18 -3.28 -19.03
C LYS A 18 -4.07 -3.25 -20.57
N LYS A 19 -5.19 -3.04 -21.28
CA LYS A 19 -5.18 -2.90 -22.76
C LYS A 19 -4.28 -1.74 -23.20
N GLN A 20 -4.23 -0.65 -22.42
CA GLN A 20 -3.37 0.50 -22.67
C GLN A 20 -1.91 0.29 -22.23
N LYS A 21 -1.54 -0.89 -21.71
CA LYS A 21 -0.21 -1.21 -21.15
C LYS A 21 0.26 -0.22 -20.08
N LYS A 22 -0.67 0.38 -19.33
CA LYS A 22 -0.38 1.30 -18.22
C LYS A 22 -0.33 0.56 -16.89
N PRO A 23 0.50 1.01 -15.93
CA PRO A 23 0.51 0.43 -14.58
C PRO A 23 -0.86 0.63 -13.92
N VAL A 24 -1.39 -0.46 -13.36
CA VAL A 24 -2.69 -0.47 -12.69
C VAL A 24 -2.49 -0.20 -11.20
N ILE A 25 -2.82 1.01 -10.77
CA ILE A 25 -2.76 1.44 -9.37
C ILE A 25 -4.19 1.57 -8.87
N VAL A 26 -4.52 0.84 -7.79
CA VAL A 26 -5.84 0.83 -7.18
C VAL A 26 -5.75 1.38 -5.76
N GLN A 27 -6.58 2.36 -5.44
CA GLN A 27 -6.73 2.88 -4.09
C GLN A 27 -7.36 1.81 -3.20
N ALA A 28 -6.73 1.52 -2.07
CA ALA A 28 -7.26 0.57 -1.10
C ALA A 28 -8.58 1.07 -0.50
N GLN A 29 -9.46 0.13 -0.19
CA GLN A 29 -10.77 0.36 0.42
C GLN A 29 -10.93 -0.54 1.66
N ASP A 30 -12.07 -1.20 1.82
CA ASP A 30 -12.26 -2.19 2.87
C ASP A 30 -11.47 -3.49 2.63
N THR A 31 -11.46 -4.34 3.63
CA THR A 31 -10.66 -5.57 3.61
C THR A 31 -11.12 -6.55 2.50
N GLU A 32 -12.43 -6.62 2.25
CA GLU A 32 -12.97 -7.52 1.23
C GLU A 32 -12.63 -7.03 -0.18
N PHE A 33 -12.79 -5.74 -0.43
CA PHE A 33 -12.37 -5.10 -1.67
C PHE A 33 -10.87 -5.32 -1.92
N ASN A 34 -10.03 -5.00 -0.93
CA ASN A 34 -8.58 -5.14 -1.02
C ASN A 34 -8.17 -6.59 -1.34
N ARG A 35 -8.84 -7.56 -0.74
CA ARG A 35 -8.61 -8.98 -1.04
C ARG A 35 -8.89 -9.29 -2.51
N LYS A 36 -10.05 -8.89 -3.03
CA LYS A 36 -10.43 -9.12 -4.43
C LYS A 36 -9.48 -8.43 -5.42
N ILE A 37 -8.98 -7.25 -5.06
CA ILE A 37 -7.95 -6.54 -5.86
C ILE A 37 -6.63 -7.29 -5.85
N LEU A 38 -6.17 -7.77 -4.68
CA LEU A 38 -4.92 -8.51 -4.56
C LEU A 38 -4.96 -9.91 -5.22
N GLU A 39 -6.14 -10.46 -5.46
CA GLU A 39 -6.34 -11.70 -6.23
C GLU A 39 -6.17 -11.48 -7.74
N ASN A 40 -6.28 -10.23 -8.22
CA ASN A 40 -6.18 -9.89 -9.64
C ASN A 40 -4.72 -9.57 -10.03
N LYS A 41 -4.07 -10.49 -10.75
CA LYS A 41 -2.68 -10.37 -11.19
C LYS A 41 -2.39 -9.20 -12.15
N ASP A 42 -3.43 -8.55 -12.69
CA ASP A 42 -3.28 -7.39 -13.57
C ASP A 42 -3.06 -6.09 -12.78
N VAL A 43 -3.24 -6.13 -11.47
CA VAL A 43 -2.97 -5.00 -10.57
C VAL A 43 -1.47 -4.90 -10.30
N SER A 44 -0.94 -3.69 -10.39
CA SER A 44 0.48 -3.42 -10.09
C SER A 44 0.69 -2.97 -8.65
N VAL A 45 -0.22 -2.13 -8.14
CA VAL A 45 -0.09 -1.50 -6.81
C VAL A 45 -1.44 -1.38 -6.13
N LEU A 46 -1.50 -1.78 -4.86
CA LEU A 46 -2.56 -1.41 -3.91
C LEU A 46 -2.07 -0.21 -3.11
N LEU A 47 -2.73 0.94 -3.27
CA LEU A 47 -2.28 2.23 -2.74
C LEU A 47 -2.93 2.55 -1.41
N SER A 48 -2.13 3.00 -0.45
CA SER A 48 -2.55 3.61 0.84
C SER A 48 -3.58 2.78 1.63
N PRO A 49 -3.33 1.51 1.94
CA PRO A 49 -4.25 0.71 2.75
C PRO A 49 -4.41 1.22 4.18
N GLU A 50 -3.48 2.01 4.68
CA GLU A 50 -3.49 2.65 6.00
C GLU A 50 -4.49 3.81 6.11
N PHE A 51 -4.95 4.38 4.99
CA PHE A 51 -5.91 5.47 4.94
C PHE A 51 -7.34 4.94 4.97
N HIS A 52 -7.91 4.81 6.15
CA HIS A 52 -9.31 4.45 6.38
C HIS A 52 -9.80 5.01 7.72
N GLU A 53 -11.10 5.13 7.87
CA GLU A 53 -11.73 5.72 9.05
C GLU A 53 -12.01 4.73 10.19
N ARG A 54 -11.75 3.42 9.96
CA ARG A 54 -11.96 2.41 11.00
C ARG A 54 -11.08 2.69 12.21
N LYS A 55 -11.67 2.58 13.40
CA LYS A 55 -10.95 2.75 14.66
C LYS A 55 -10.09 1.52 14.95
N ASP A 56 -8.89 1.76 15.46
CA ASP A 56 -8.05 0.69 15.97
C ASP A 56 -8.73 0.07 17.20
N SER A 57 -8.65 -1.25 17.38
CA SER A 57 -9.10 -1.90 18.59
C SER A 57 -8.09 -1.66 19.72
N ILE A 58 -8.52 -1.84 20.98
CA ILE A 58 -7.65 -1.66 22.15
C ILE A 58 -6.42 -2.58 22.09
N LYS A 59 -6.60 -3.79 21.55
CA LYS A 59 -5.53 -4.81 21.50
C LYS A 59 -4.80 -4.89 20.17
N GLN A 60 -5.36 -4.31 19.09
CA GLN A 60 -4.80 -4.47 17.75
C GLN A 60 -5.08 -3.25 16.88
N ARG A 61 -4.01 -2.70 16.30
CA ARG A 61 -4.10 -1.63 15.30
C ARG A 61 -4.63 -2.18 13.98
N ASP A 62 -5.56 -1.46 13.36
CA ASP A 62 -6.01 -1.75 12.00
C ASP A 62 -5.18 -0.93 11.01
N SER A 63 -4.19 -1.54 10.41
CA SER A 63 -3.35 -0.89 9.40
C SER A 63 -3.88 -1.00 7.97
N GLY A 64 -5.07 -1.58 7.78
CA GLY A 64 -5.65 -1.86 6.47
C GLY A 64 -5.09 -3.12 5.80
N LEU A 65 -4.01 -3.69 6.34
CA LEU A 65 -3.42 -4.96 5.90
C LEU A 65 -3.44 -6.00 7.03
N ASN A 66 -3.38 -7.25 6.63
CA ASN A 66 -3.13 -8.39 7.51
C ASN A 66 -2.17 -9.37 6.83
N GLU A 67 -1.77 -10.41 7.54
CA GLU A 67 -0.82 -11.40 7.05
C GLU A 67 -1.30 -12.09 5.77
N VAL A 68 -2.60 -12.37 5.64
CA VAL A 68 -3.20 -13.02 4.47
C VAL A 68 -3.09 -12.11 3.25
N LEU A 69 -3.48 -10.83 3.38
CA LEU A 69 -3.40 -9.85 2.31
C LEU A 69 -1.95 -9.61 1.86
N CYS A 70 -1.01 -9.53 2.80
CA CYS A 70 0.41 -9.35 2.47
C CYS A 70 0.98 -10.58 1.73
N LYS A 71 0.62 -11.81 2.13
CA LYS A 71 1.00 -13.04 1.42
C LYS A 71 0.41 -13.08 0.00
N LEU A 72 -0.83 -12.63 -0.15
CA LEU A 72 -1.49 -12.56 -1.44
C LEU A 72 -0.84 -11.54 -2.37
N ALA A 73 -0.51 -10.35 -1.84
CA ALA A 73 0.25 -9.33 -2.56
C ALA A 73 1.61 -9.86 -3.03
N ALA A 74 2.36 -10.52 -2.15
CA ALA A 74 3.65 -11.11 -2.50
C ALA A 74 3.52 -12.21 -3.57
N LYS A 75 2.53 -13.10 -3.43
CA LYS A 75 2.26 -14.19 -4.38
C LYS A 75 1.96 -13.67 -5.80
N ASN A 76 1.18 -12.60 -5.89
CA ASN A 76 0.75 -12.01 -7.17
C ASN A 76 1.67 -10.87 -7.65
N ASN A 77 2.78 -10.62 -6.95
CA ASN A 77 3.74 -9.55 -7.25
C ASN A 77 3.11 -8.14 -7.27
N ILE A 78 2.08 -7.94 -6.46
CA ILE A 78 1.41 -6.64 -6.28
C ILE A 78 2.13 -5.88 -5.17
N LYS A 79 2.49 -4.64 -5.44
CA LYS A 79 3.20 -3.79 -4.49
C LYS A 79 2.23 -3.04 -3.59
N ILE A 80 2.63 -2.77 -2.36
CA ILE A 80 1.89 -1.90 -1.45
C ILE A 80 2.41 -0.48 -1.61
N GLY A 81 1.54 0.44 -2.00
CA GLY A 81 1.91 1.83 -2.26
C GLY A 81 1.69 2.72 -1.04
N ILE A 82 2.63 3.62 -0.76
CA ILE A 82 2.50 4.69 0.23
C ILE A 82 2.46 6.02 -0.51
N ASN A 83 1.44 6.86 -0.21
CA ASN A 83 1.36 8.23 -0.74
C ASN A 83 1.86 9.24 0.30
N ILE A 84 3.13 9.64 0.19
CA ILE A 84 3.76 10.56 1.14
C ILE A 84 3.18 11.98 1.04
N GLU A 85 2.70 12.39 -0.13
CA GLU A 85 2.11 13.72 -0.32
C GLU A 85 0.78 13.87 0.42
N GLU A 86 -0.01 12.80 0.51
CA GLU A 86 -1.22 12.80 1.35
C GLU A 86 -0.86 12.83 2.84
N ILE A 87 0.16 12.08 3.25
CA ILE A 87 0.62 12.08 4.66
C ILE A 87 1.09 13.48 5.09
N LYS A 88 1.80 14.20 4.23
CA LYS A 88 2.29 15.57 4.54
C LYS A 88 1.16 16.55 4.85
N LYS A 89 0.00 16.39 4.22
CA LYS A 89 -1.17 17.27 4.37
C LYS A 89 -1.95 17.04 5.66
N LEU A 90 -1.72 15.91 6.35
CA LEU A 90 -2.47 15.55 7.54
C LEU A 90 -2.11 16.42 8.75
N GLU A 91 -3.09 16.64 9.62
CA GLU A 91 -2.93 17.18 10.96
C GLU A 91 -2.03 16.27 11.81
N LYS A 92 -1.33 16.85 12.80
CA LYS A 92 -0.33 16.15 13.63
C LYS A 92 -0.86 14.83 14.23
N LYS A 93 -2.08 14.84 14.77
CA LYS A 93 -2.71 13.65 15.39
C LYS A 93 -2.99 12.55 14.35
N GLN A 94 -3.58 12.92 13.22
CA GLN A 94 -3.87 11.99 12.13
C GLN A 94 -2.59 11.43 11.51
N LYS A 95 -1.60 12.28 11.30
CA LYS A 95 -0.28 11.87 10.82
C LYS A 95 0.37 10.81 11.71
N ALA A 96 0.31 10.99 13.04
CA ALA A 96 0.84 10.01 14.00
C ALA A 96 0.13 8.65 13.86
N ILE A 97 -1.20 8.62 13.70
CA ILE A 97 -1.98 7.40 13.51
C ILE A 97 -1.56 6.70 12.21
N ILE A 98 -1.47 7.44 11.09
CA ILE A 98 -1.10 6.88 9.79
C ILE A 98 0.33 6.34 9.81
N LEU A 99 1.29 7.07 10.38
CA LEU A 99 2.68 6.60 10.51
C LEU A 99 2.77 5.31 11.33
N ALA A 100 2.00 5.22 12.42
CA ALA A 100 1.95 4.01 13.24
C ALA A 100 1.33 2.81 12.49
N ARG A 101 0.34 3.03 11.61
CA ARG A 101 -0.22 2.00 10.72
C ARG A 101 0.81 1.58 9.66
N ILE A 102 1.57 2.51 9.09
CA ILE A 102 2.65 2.21 8.15
C ILE A 102 3.74 1.36 8.82
N MET A 103 4.12 1.64 10.07
CA MET A 103 5.06 0.80 10.83
C MET A 103 4.56 -0.65 10.90
N GLN A 104 3.28 -0.86 11.18
CA GLN A 104 2.70 -2.20 11.18
C GLN A 104 2.73 -2.85 9.79
N ASN A 105 2.39 -2.09 8.74
CA ASN A 105 2.45 -2.58 7.36
C ASN A 105 3.87 -2.97 6.94
N ILE A 106 4.89 -2.22 7.37
CA ILE A 106 6.31 -2.56 7.15
C ILE A 106 6.64 -3.93 7.76
N MET A 107 6.19 -4.19 8.99
CA MET A 107 6.41 -5.48 9.68
C MET A 107 5.69 -6.63 8.97
N LEU A 108 4.42 -6.45 8.62
CA LEU A 108 3.60 -7.45 7.92
C LEU A 108 4.18 -7.76 6.53
N CYS A 109 4.52 -6.75 5.77
CA CYS A 109 5.10 -6.90 4.44
C CYS A 109 6.49 -7.56 4.50
N LYS A 110 7.32 -7.23 5.49
CA LYS A 110 8.61 -7.89 5.70
C LYS A 110 8.44 -9.38 5.93
N LYS A 111 7.52 -9.78 6.80
CA LYS A 111 7.22 -11.18 7.11
C LYS A 111 6.71 -11.94 5.89
N ALA A 112 5.82 -11.33 5.11
CA ALA A 112 5.23 -11.93 3.91
C ALA A 112 6.11 -11.81 2.65
N LYS A 113 7.22 -11.07 2.70
CA LYS A 113 8.07 -10.71 1.55
C LYS A 113 7.34 -9.89 0.49
N ALA A 114 6.32 -9.13 0.88
CA ALA A 114 5.65 -8.17 0.01
C ALA A 114 6.47 -6.89 -0.11
N GLN A 115 6.49 -6.29 -1.30
CA GLN A 115 7.23 -5.07 -1.55
C GLN A 115 6.39 -3.84 -1.23
N ILE A 116 6.99 -2.86 -0.55
CA ILE A 116 6.42 -1.52 -0.35
C ILE A 116 7.11 -0.55 -1.30
N ILE A 117 6.35 0.37 -1.89
CA ILE A 117 6.87 1.43 -2.77
C ILE A 117 6.19 2.76 -2.47
N PHE A 118 6.76 3.86 -2.95
CA PHE A 118 6.13 5.18 -2.90
C PHE A 118 5.43 5.52 -4.21
N VAL A 119 4.22 6.07 -4.11
CA VAL A 119 3.42 6.53 -5.24
C VAL A 119 2.80 7.90 -4.88
N PRO A 120 3.20 8.99 -5.55
CA PRO A 120 4.23 9.07 -6.58
C PRO A 120 5.63 8.70 -6.08
N ALA A 121 6.52 8.36 -7.01
CA ALA A 121 7.90 8.02 -6.66
C ALA A 121 8.62 9.23 -6.05
N ILE A 122 9.38 9.01 -4.98
CA ILE A 122 10.20 10.01 -4.30
C ILE A 122 11.69 9.71 -4.50
N LYS A 123 12.57 10.63 -4.11
CA LYS A 123 14.01 10.42 -4.21
C LYS A 123 14.44 9.21 -3.38
N LYS A 124 15.39 8.43 -3.90
CA LYS A 124 15.90 7.21 -3.25
C LYS A 124 16.32 7.45 -1.81
N ARG A 125 17.05 8.54 -1.55
CA ARG A 125 17.53 8.90 -0.20
C ARG A 125 16.38 9.17 0.77
N GLU A 126 15.34 9.87 0.31
CA GLU A 126 14.14 10.16 1.09
C GLU A 126 13.36 8.87 1.41
N ALA A 127 13.20 8.00 0.39
CA ALA A 127 12.55 6.70 0.57
C ALA A 127 13.28 5.83 1.61
N LEU A 128 14.60 5.73 1.51
CA LEU A 128 15.43 5.00 2.46
C LEU A 128 15.30 5.54 3.88
N SER A 129 15.48 6.87 4.05
CA SER A 129 15.40 7.51 5.37
C SER A 129 14.02 7.34 6.00
N PHE A 130 12.95 7.55 5.22
CA PHE A 130 11.59 7.37 5.72
C PHE A 130 11.31 5.94 6.16
N MET A 131 11.61 4.96 5.31
CA MET A 131 11.38 3.55 5.62
C MET A 131 12.20 3.09 6.84
N GLN A 132 13.47 3.46 6.93
CA GLN A 132 14.33 3.09 8.06
C GLN A 132 13.88 3.75 9.36
N SER A 133 13.44 5.00 9.34
CA SER A 133 12.91 5.69 10.53
C SER A 133 11.64 5.03 11.08
N LEU A 134 10.90 4.31 10.23
CA LEU A 134 9.71 3.56 10.61
C LEU A 134 9.98 2.07 10.88
N GLY A 135 11.25 1.66 10.96
CA GLY A 135 11.65 0.32 11.37
C GLY A 135 11.86 -0.68 10.23
N ALA A 136 11.89 -0.24 8.97
CA ALA A 136 12.24 -1.12 7.86
C ALA A 136 13.73 -1.50 7.90
N GLY A 137 14.03 -2.77 7.58
CA GLY A 137 15.41 -3.20 7.36
C GLY A 137 15.99 -2.60 6.08
N THR A 138 17.31 -2.55 5.96
CA THR A 138 18.03 -1.95 4.83
C THR A 138 17.58 -2.52 3.47
N LYS A 139 17.42 -3.84 3.36
CA LYS A 139 16.95 -4.49 2.13
C LYS A 139 15.53 -4.05 1.75
N GLN A 140 14.61 -4.03 2.72
CA GLN A 140 13.22 -3.61 2.48
C GLN A 140 13.15 -2.13 2.09
N ALA A 141 13.90 -1.28 2.78
CA ALA A 141 13.97 0.15 2.48
C ALA A 141 14.55 0.43 1.08
N SER A 142 15.59 -0.30 0.66
CA SER A 142 16.19 -0.15 -0.67
C SER A 142 15.23 -0.53 -1.81
N LEU A 143 14.32 -1.47 -1.57
CA LEU A 143 13.30 -1.90 -2.55
C LEU A 143 12.10 -0.93 -2.63
N ALA A 144 11.93 -0.04 -1.65
CA ALA A 144 10.83 0.94 -1.66
C ALA A 144 11.01 2.02 -2.73
N TYR A 145 12.23 2.18 -3.25
CA TYR A 145 12.49 3.05 -4.39
C TYR A 145 12.16 2.33 -5.70
N TYR A 146 11.11 2.81 -6.38
CA TYR A 146 10.75 2.32 -7.70
C TYR A 146 11.39 3.21 -8.77
N LYS A 147 12.35 2.65 -9.51
CA LYS A 147 12.85 3.28 -10.73
C LYS A 147 11.79 3.10 -11.83
N LYS A 148 11.27 4.21 -12.37
CA LYS A 148 10.44 4.17 -13.58
C LYS A 148 11.16 3.51 -14.74
#